data_af346363918146bd8aa919762ac91354
#
_entry.id   af346363918146bd8aa919762ac91354
#
_cell.length_a   1.000
_cell.length_b   1.000
_cell.length_c   1.000
_cell.angle_alpha   90.00
_cell.angle_beta   90.00
_cell.angle_gamma   90.00
#
_symmetry.space_group_name_H-M   'P 1'
#
loop_
_entity.id
_entity.type
_entity.pdbx_description
1 polymer ?
#
loop_
_entity_poly.entity_id
_entity_poly.type
_entity_poly.pdbx_seq_one_letter_code
_entity_poly.pdbx_strand_id
1 'polypeptide(L)'
;LYPNGIPIFPEADLPRLVQEHNVNQVIFAYSDISHETVMHRASLALAAGADFRLMGPRATMLKSVKPVVGVCAVRTGCGKSQTTRAVARALKALGKRVVAIRHPMPYGDLVAQAVQRFATYDDLDKHHTTIEEREEYEPHLARGTIVYAGVDYEKILRQAETEADIILWDGGN
;
A
#
# COMPACT_ATOMS: atom_id res chain seq x y z
N LEU A 1 4.45 -16.93 -4.02
CA LEU A 1 5.25 -16.02 -4.84
C LEU A 1 6.74 -16.16 -4.49
N TYR A 2 7.13 -16.08 -3.22
CA TYR A 2 8.50 -16.19 -2.75
C TYR A 2 8.55 -17.13 -1.53
N PRO A 3 8.52 -18.47 -1.74
CA PRO A 3 8.41 -19.44 -0.65
C PRO A 3 9.57 -19.38 0.36
N ASN A 4 10.73 -18.86 -0.10
CA ASN A 4 11.91 -18.69 0.73
C ASN A 4 12.14 -17.23 1.17
N GLY A 5 11.14 -16.36 1.00
CA GLY A 5 11.25 -14.92 1.20
C GLY A 5 12.07 -14.21 0.12
N ILE A 6 12.22 -12.90 0.30
CA ILE A 6 13.11 -12.06 -0.53
C ILE A 6 14.27 -11.62 0.38
N PRO A 7 15.52 -11.88 0.01
CA PRO A 7 16.64 -11.44 0.81
C PRO A 7 16.73 -9.91 0.84
N ILE A 8 16.99 -9.36 2.02
CA ILE A 8 17.17 -7.92 2.24
C ILE A 8 18.60 -7.71 2.70
N PHE A 9 19.30 -6.81 2.04
CA PHE A 9 20.70 -6.49 2.31
C PHE A 9 20.87 -5.00 2.65
N PRO A 10 21.92 -4.64 3.39
CA PRO A 10 22.29 -3.24 3.57
C PRO A 10 22.60 -2.57 2.22
N GLU A 11 22.20 -1.31 2.08
CA GLU A 11 22.44 -0.54 0.85
C GLU A 11 23.94 -0.42 0.50
N ALA A 12 24.81 -0.39 1.51
CA ALA A 12 26.26 -0.37 1.31
C ALA A 12 26.79 -1.57 0.51
N ASP A 13 26.05 -2.68 0.48
CA ASP A 13 26.40 -3.88 -0.27
C ASP A 13 26.04 -3.80 -1.75
N LEU A 14 25.35 -2.74 -2.19
CA LEU A 14 24.83 -2.62 -3.56
C LEU A 14 25.91 -2.91 -4.64
N PRO A 15 27.11 -2.35 -4.60
CA PRO A 15 28.11 -2.63 -5.64
C PRO A 15 28.49 -4.11 -5.71
N ARG A 16 28.66 -4.75 -4.55
CA ARG A 16 28.97 -6.19 -4.46
C ARG A 16 27.84 -7.04 -5.01
N LEU A 17 26.59 -6.74 -4.60
CA LEU A 17 25.39 -7.49 -5.06
C LEU A 17 25.17 -7.38 -6.56
N VAL A 18 25.41 -6.19 -7.14
CA VAL A 18 25.32 -5.99 -8.59
C VAL A 18 26.28 -6.94 -9.31
N GLN A 19 27.51 -7.08 -8.83
CA GLN A 19 28.51 -7.94 -9.44
C GLN A 19 28.22 -9.44 -9.21
N GLU A 20 27.94 -9.83 -7.96
CA GLU A 20 27.70 -11.23 -7.59
C GLU A 20 26.47 -11.84 -8.28
N HIS A 21 25.43 -11.05 -8.44
CA HIS A 21 24.15 -11.51 -9.01
C HIS A 21 23.94 -11.08 -10.47
N ASN A 22 24.93 -10.46 -11.12
CA ASN A 22 24.81 -9.90 -12.48
C ASN A 22 23.55 -9.03 -12.63
N VAL A 23 23.33 -8.11 -11.70
CA VAL A 23 22.15 -7.25 -11.72
C VAL A 23 22.24 -6.25 -12.86
N ASN A 24 21.27 -6.26 -13.77
CA ASN A 24 21.23 -5.33 -14.89
C ASN A 24 20.52 -4.02 -14.56
N GLN A 25 19.63 -4.02 -13.57
CA GLN A 25 18.83 -2.85 -13.26
C GLN A 25 18.59 -2.73 -11.76
N VAL A 26 18.84 -1.55 -11.22
CA VAL A 26 18.50 -1.12 -9.85
C VAL A 26 17.29 -0.22 -9.92
N ILE A 27 16.20 -0.61 -9.24
CA ILE A 27 14.98 0.19 -9.16
C ILE A 27 14.97 0.93 -7.83
N PHE A 28 14.81 2.24 -7.92
CA PHE A 28 14.73 3.10 -6.74
C PHE A 28 13.27 3.29 -6.32
N ALA A 29 12.93 2.91 -5.08
CA ALA A 29 11.56 2.85 -4.57
C ALA A 29 11.27 3.79 -3.40
N TYR A 30 12.19 4.69 -3.07
CA TYR A 30 11.97 5.71 -2.03
C TYR A 30 11.33 6.97 -2.62
N SER A 31 10.45 7.61 -1.86
CA SER A 31 9.70 8.79 -2.29
C SER A 31 10.03 10.07 -1.52
N ASP A 32 10.51 9.96 -0.29
CA ASP A 32 10.68 11.10 0.63
C ASP A 32 12.15 11.41 0.88
N ILE A 33 12.88 11.71 -0.20
CA ILE A 33 14.30 12.06 -0.14
C ILE A 33 14.65 13.16 -1.15
N SER A 34 15.80 13.82 -0.93
CA SER A 34 16.28 14.88 -1.81
C SER A 34 16.72 14.36 -3.19
N HIS A 35 16.63 15.21 -4.20
CA HIS A 35 17.15 14.90 -5.55
C HIS A 35 18.64 14.57 -5.54
N GLU A 36 19.42 15.23 -4.69
CA GLU A 36 20.85 14.95 -4.50
C GLU A 36 21.07 13.50 -4.04
N THR A 37 20.30 13.03 -3.06
CA THR A 37 20.36 11.65 -2.61
C THR A 37 20.01 10.68 -3.74
N VAL A 38 18.95 10.96 -4.54
CA VAL A 38 18.60 10.14 -5.70
C VAL A 38 19.78 10.03 -6.67
N MET A 39 20.42 11.16 -6.99
CA MET A 39 21.53 11.18 -7.92
C MET A 39 22.79 10.47 -7.38
N HIS A 40 23.07 10.56 -6.09
CA HIS A 40 24.15 9.79 -5.47
C HIS A 40 23.89 8.28 -5.56
N ARG A 41 22.64 7.82 -5.33
CA ARG A 41 22.28 6.41 -5.46
C ARG A 41 22.35 5.94 -6.91
N ALA A 42 21.91 6.78 -7.84
CA ALA A 42 22.05 6.50 -9.28
C ALA A 42 23.52 6.32 -9.66
N SER A 43 24.39 7.21 -9.20
CA SER A 43 25.84 7.14 -9.47
C SER A 43 26.47 5.85 -8.94
N LEU A 44 26.05 5.38 -7.76
CA LEU A 44 26.53 4.11 -7.20
C LEU A 44 26.10 2.91 -8.05
N ALA A 45 24.83 2.87 -8.47
CA ALA A 45 24.32 1.80 -9.32
C ALA A 45 25.03 1.76 -10.68
N LEU A 46 25.17 2.93 -11.32
CA LEU A 46 25.86 3.05 -12.61
C LEU A 46 27.34 2.70 -12.53
N ALA A 47 28.03 3.13 -11.48
CA ALA A 47 29.43 2.79 -11.23
C ALA A 47 29.61 1.27 -10.99
N ALA A 48 28.62 0.61 -10.41
CA ALA A 48 28.62 -0.83 -10.22
C ALA A 48 28.29 -1.61 -11.51
N GLY A 49 27.83 -0.95 -12.57
CA GLY A 49 27.52 -1.54 -13.87
C GLY A 49 26.06 -1.88 -14.11
N ALA A 50 25.15 -1.41 -13.27
CA ALA A 50 23.71 -1.60 -13.45
C ALA A 50 23.00 -0.30 -13.87
N ASP A 51 21.95 -0.42 -14.68
CA ASP A 51 21.05 0.70 -14.95
C ASP A 51 20.34 1.16 -13.68
N PHE A 52 20.06 2.46 -13.59
CA PHE A 52 19.25 3.03 -12.50
C PHE A 52 17.89 3.49 -13.02
N ARG A 53 16.81 3.08 -12.35
CA ARG A 53 15.45 3.36 -12.80
C ARG A 53 14.58 3.95 -11.71
N LEU A 54 13.91 5.06 -12.04
CA LEU A 54 12.77 5.59 -11.31
C LEU A 54 11.49 5.07 -11.97
N MET A 55 10.55 4.57 -11.16
CA MET A 55 9.28 4.07 -11.66
C MET A 55 8.28 5.20 -11.83
N GLY A 56 7.75 5.35 -13.05
CA GLY A 56 6.71 6.31 -13.33
C GLY A 56 5.31 5.81 -12.95
N PRO A 57 4.35 6.71 -12.70
CA PRO A 57 2.99 6.32 -12.30
C PRO A 57 2.29 5.37 -13.28
N ARG A 58 2.54 5.52 -14.58
CA ARG A 58 1.92 4.65 -15.61
C ARG A 58 2.27 3.18 -15.47
N ALA A 59 3.44 2.88 -14.90
CA ALA A 59 3.91 1.49 -14.73
C ALA A 59 3.44 0.87 -13.41
N THR A 60 3.03 1.70 -12.44
CA THR A 60 2.78 1.26 -11.06
C THR A 60 1.35 1.50 -10.59
N MET A 61 0.63 2.47 -11.17
CA MET A 61 -0.75 2.76 -10.76
C MET A 61 -1.73 1.75 -11.37
N LEU A 62 -2.58 1.21 -10.51
CA LEU A 62 -3.71 0.37 -10.92
C LEU A 62 -4.85 1.26 -11.41
N LYS A 63 -5.58 0.77 -12.42
CA LYS A 63 -6.81 1.41 -12.89
C LYS A 63 -8.01 0.69 -12.29
N SER A 64 -8.89 1.44 -11.66
CA SER A 64 -10.17 0.95 -11.18
C SER A 64 -11.27 1.14 -12.23
N VAL A 65 -12.21 0.19 -12.26
CA VAL A 65 -13.47 0.32 -13.02
C VAL A 65 -14.55 1.06 -12.22
N LYS A 66 -14.32 1.31 -10.94
CA LYS A 66 -15.17 2.12 -10.06
C LYS A 66 -14.53 3.46 -9.78
N PRO A 67 -15.32 4.52 -9.51
CA PRO A 67 -14.76 5.77 -9.01
C PRO A 67 -13.96 5.55 -7.74
N VAL A 68 -12.77 6.16 -7.67
CA VAL A 68 -11.89 6.11 -6.50
C VAL A 68 -11.69 7.52 -5.96
N VAL A 69 -11.86 7.67 -4.66
CA VAL A 69 -11.51 8.88 -3.93
C VAL A 69 -10.31 8.57 -3.05
N GLY A 70 -9.16 9.15 -3.39
CA GLY A 70 -7.93 9.03 -2.59
C GLY A 70 -7.89 10.08 -1.49
N VAL A 71 -7.65 9.65 -0.27
CA VAL A 71 -7.40 10.53 0.88
C VAL A 71 -5.95 10.38 1.29
N CYS A 72 -5.14 11.31 0.84
CA CYS A 72 -3.71 11.36 1.10
C CYS A 72 -3.38 12.39 2.17
N ALA A 73 -2.20 12.26 2.76
CA ALA A 73 -1.71 13.18 3.78
C ALA A 73 -0.25 13.54 3.53
N VAL A 74 0.10 14.78 3.81
CA VAL A 74 1.49 15.25 3.74
C VAL A 74 2.34 14.80 4.92
N ARG A 75 1.69 14.36 6.01
CA ARG A 75 2.33 13.79 7.20
C ARG A 75 1.34 13.03 8.07
N THR A 76 1.85 12.21 8.98
CA THR A 76 1.04 11.58 10.04
C THR A 76 0.41 12.64 10.96
N GLY A 77 -0.79 12.37 11.44
CA GLY A 77 -1.51 13.23 12.40
C GLY A 77 -2.23 14.44 11.78
N CYS A 78 -2.25 14.62 10.46
CA CYS A 78 -2.93 15.76 9.81
C CYS A 78 -4.44 15.58 9.57
N GLY A 79 -5.05 14.52 10.13
CA GLY A 79 -6.50 14.32 10.08
C GLY A 79 -7.00 13.45 8.91
N LYS A 80 -6.11 12.73 8.21
CA LYS A 80 -6.48 11.84 7.09
C LYS A 80 -7.63 10.90 7.44
N SER A 81 -7.51 10.11 8.50
CA SER A 81 -8.52 9.11 8.89
C SER A 81 -9.87 9.76 9.25
N GLN A 82 -9.88 10.96 9.83
CA GLN A 82 -11.10 11.71 10.07
C GLN A 82 -11.77 12.17 8.78
N THR A 83 -10.96 12.65 7.83
CA THR A 83 -11.43 13.07 6.51
C THR A 83 -12.03 11.89 5.74
N THR A 84 -11.34 10.75 5.72
CA THR A 84 -11.85 9.53 5.07
C THR A 84 -13.20 9.12 5.63
N ARG A 85 -13.35 9.12 6.96
CA ARG A 85 -14.63 8.79 7.61
C ARG A 85 -15.73 9.81 7.32
N ALA A 86 -15.39 11.09 7.19
CA ALA A 86 -16.36 12.13 6.80
C ALA A 86 -16.83 11.94 5.36
N VAL A 87 -15.92 11.66 4.43
CA VAL A 87 -16.22 11.36 3.04
C VAL A 87 -17.08 10.09 2.92
N ALA A 88 -16.72 9.01 3.63
CA ALA A 88 -17.50 7.78 3.66
C ALA A 88 -18.95 8.02 4.09
N ARG A 89 -19.12 8.81 5.15
CA ARG A 89 -20.45 9.17 5.65
C ARG A 89 -21.27 9.98 4.64
N ALA A 90 -20.64 10.96 4.00
CA ALA A 90 -21.31 11.77 2.98
C ALA A 90 -21.75 10.93 1.78
N LEU A 91 -20.88 10.06 1.29
CA LEU A 91 -21.19 9.17 0.17
C LEU A 91 -22.31 8.17 0.51
N LYS A 92 -22.31 7.62 1.72
CA LYS A 92 -23.38 6.76 2.20
C LYS A 92 -24.71 7.49 2.32
N ALA A 93 -24.71 8.73 2.75
CA ALA A 93 -25.92 9.56 2.79
C ALA A 93 -26.50 9.80 1.38
N LEU A 94 -25.67 9.73 0.35
CA LEU A 94 -26.07 9.76 -1.06
C LEU A 94 -26.49 8.37 -1.60
N GLY A 95 -26.66 7.37 -0.73
CA GLY A 95 -27.09 6.03 -1.09
C GLY A 95 -26.00 5.18 -1.77
N LYS A 96 -24.72 5.55 -1.67
CA LYS A 96 -23.61 4.80 -2.29
C LYS A 96 -23.08 3.72 -1.35
N ARG A 97 -22.80 2.55 -1.91
CA ARG A 97 -22.02 1.51 -1.23
C ARG A 97 -20.56 1.93 -1.28
N VAL A 98 -19.93 2.07 -0.11
CA VAL A 98 -18.57 2.58 0.04
C VAL A 98 -17.71 1.49 0.68
N VAL A 99 -16.58 1.22 0.06
CA VAL A 99 -15.54 0.34 0.58
C VAL A 99 -14.27 1.17 0.77
N ALA A 100 -13.59 0.97 1.88
CA ALA A 100 -12.28 1.59 2.14
C ALA A 100 -11.16 0.58 1.84
N ILE A 101 -10.11 1.02 1.16
CA ILE A 101 -8.88 0.25 0.98
C ILE A 101 -7.77 0.92 1.79
N ARG A 102 -7.07 0.13 2.59
CA ARG A 102 -5.94 0.57 3.39
C ARG A 102 -4.72 -0.31 3.13
N HIS A 103 -3.54 0.25 3.37
CA HIS A 103 -2.34 -0.57 3.40
C HIS A 103 -2.29 -1.39 4.70
N PRO A 104 -1.76 -2.61 4.67
CA PRO A 104 -1.60 -3.43 5.87
C PRO A 104 -0.40 -2.96 6.68
N MET A 105 -0.34 -3.37 7.94
CA MET A 105 0.92 -3.44 8.66
C MET A 105 1.59 -4.76 8.26
N PRO A 106 2.74 -4.76 7.56
CA PRO A 106 3.32 -5.97 6.95
C PRO A 106 4.05 -6.83 7.99
N TYR A 107 3.38 -7.18 9.06
CA TYR A 107 3.89 -8.06 10.11
C TYR A 107 3.27 -9.45 9.97
N GLY A 108 4.10 -10.49 9.97
CA GLY A 108 3.63 -11.87 9.94
C GLY A 108 3.63 -12.51 8.55
N ASP A 109 2.64 -13.37 8.29
CA ASP A 109 2.54 -14.13 7.04
C ASP A 109 1.95 -13.28 5.92
N LEU A 110 2.80 -12.73 5.05
CA LEU A 110 2.39 -11.90 3.92
C LEU A 110 1.57 -12.66 2.87
N VAL A 111 1.68 -13.98 2.81
CA VAL A 111 0.87 -14.80 1.89
C VAL A 111 -0.56 -14.87 2.39
N ALA A 112 -0.74 -15.11 3.69
CA ALA A 112 -2.06 -15.05 4.32
C ALA A 112 -2.67 -13.64 4.29
N GLN A 113 -1.83 -12.61 4.30
CA GLN A 113 -2.22 -11.20 4.21
C GLN A 113 -2.33 -10.70 2.77
N ALA A 114 -2.33 -11.56 1.77
CA ALA A 114 -2.43 -11.11 0.37
C ALA A 114 -3.68 -10.25 0.15
N VAL A 115 -4.84 -10.70 0.64
CA VAL A 115 -6.10 -9.98 0.62
C VAL A 115 -6.86 -10.28 1.90
N GLN A 116 -7.19 -9.26 2.65
CA GLN A 116 -7.99 -9.35 3.86
C GLN A 116 -9.22 -8.45 3.72
N ARG A 117 -10.39 -8.98 4.05
CA ARG A 117 -11.66 -8.27 4.03
C ARG A 117 -12.23 -8.21 5.43
N PHE A 118 -12.56 -7.03 5.86
CA PHE A 118 -13.12 -6.75 7.18
C PHE A 118 -14.51 -6.10 7.02
N ALA A 119 -15.54 -6.82 7.38
CA ALA A 119 -16.93 -6.32 7.41
C ALA A 119 -17.47 -6.29 8.84
N THR A 120 -16.93 -7.13 9.71
CA THR A 120 -17.33 -7.30 11.11
C THR A 120 -16.12 -7.27 12.03
N TYR A 121 -16.36 -7.16 13.32
CA TYR A 121 -15.27 -7.25 14.31
C TYR A 121 -14.68 -8.66 14.37
N ASP A 122 -15.47 -9.70 14.09
CA ASP A 122 -14.97 -11.08 14.03
C ASP A 122 -13.93 -11.29 12.93
N ASP A 123 -14.01 -10.50 11.84
CA ASP A 123 -13.00 -10.54 10.78
C ASP A 123 -11.63 -10.06 11.29
N LEU A 124 -11.61 -9.11 12.24
CA LEU A 124 -10.37 -8.65 12.86
C LEU A 124 -9.67 -9.79 13.62
N ASP A 125 -10.43 -10.56 14.39
CA ASP A 125 -9.90 -11.72 15.13
C ASP A 125 -9.45 -12.81 14.18
N LYS A 126 -10.25 -13.14 13.17
CA LYS A 126 -9.94 -14.13 12.15
C LYS A 126 -8.64 -13.85 11.41
N HIS A 127 -8.37 -12.59 11.12
CA HIS A 127 -7.16 -12.17 10.41
C HIS A 127 -6.00 -11.81 11.34
N HIS A 128 -6.15 -12.03 12.66
CA HIS A 128 -5.11 -11.76 13.67
C HIS A 128 -4.55 -10.33 13.58
N THR A 129 -5.45 -9.35 13.38
CA THR A 129 -5.06 -7.95 13.25
C THR A 129 -4.34 -7.43 14.48
N THR A 130 -3.30 -6.62 14.27
CA THR A 130 -2.58 -5.93 15.35
C THR A 130 -3.44 -4.86 16.00
N ILE A 131 -3.00 -4.34 17.13
CA ILE A 131 -3.71 -3.23 17.83
C ILE A 131 -3.76 -1.99 16.92
N GLU A 132 -2.68 -1.68 16.24
CA GLU A 132 -2.58 -0.54 15.32
C GLU A 132 -3.54 -0.68 14.13
N GLU A 133 -3.66 -1.89 13.57
CA GLU A 133 -4.61 -2.17 12.50
C GLU A 133 -6.04 -2.04 12.98
N ARG A 134 -6.34 -2.50 14.20
CA ARG A 134 -7.67 -2.34 14.81
C ARG A 134 -8.04 -0.88 15.00
N GLU A 135 -7.13 -0.07 15.52
CA GLU A 135 -7.35 1.38 15.67
C GLU A 135 -7.73 2.06 14.35
N GLU A 136 -7.21 1.54 13.24
CA GLU A 136 -7.46 2.06 11.91
C GLU A 136 -8.74 1.50 11.27
N TYR A 137 -9.07 0.21 11.50
CA TYR A 137 -10.20 -0.45 10.83
C TYR A 137 -11.51 -0.36 11.61
N GLU A 138 -11.48 -0.48 12.93
CA GLU A 138 -12.69 -0.46 13.77
C GLU A 138 -13.56 0.79 13.57
N PRO A 139 -13.01 2.01 13.42
CA PRO A 139 -13.83 3.19 13.17
C PRO A 139 -14.59 3.16 11.83
N HIS A 140 -14.13 2.39 10.85
CA HIS A 140 -14.84 2.14 9.61
C HIS A 140 -15.95 1.10 9.82
N LEU A 141 -15.61 -0.02 10.49
CA LEU A 141 -16.56 -1.10 10.80
C LEU A 141 -17.72 -0.61 11.66
N ALA A 142 -17.45 0.19 12.69
CA ALA A 142 -18.46 0.80 13.54
C ALA A 142 -19.50 1.64 12.77
N ARG A 143 -19.17 2.04 11.54
CA ARG A 143 -20.05 2.79 10.64
C ARG A 143 -20.55 1.95 9.46
N GLY A 144 -20.35 0.64 9.52
CA GLY A 144 -20.74 -0.29 8.47
C GLY A 144 -19.99 -0.09 7.16
N THR A 145 -18.78 0.45 7.18
CA THR A 145 -17.91 0.55 6.01
C THR A 145 -16.98 -0.65 5.98
N ILE A 146 -17.05 -1.43 4.91
CA ILE A 146 -16.14 -2.56 4.68
C ILE A 146 -14.74 -2.01 4.43
N VAL A 147 -13.74 -2.66 5.03
CA VAL A 147 -12.33 -2.34 4.84
C VAL A 147 -11.66 -3.51 4.13
N TYR A 148 -10.86 -3.21 3.13
CA TYR A 148 -9.91 -4.13 2.55
C TYR A 148 -8.49 -3.68 2.88
N ALA A 149 -7.67 -4.64 3.28
CA ALA A 149 -6.23 -4.43 3.45
C ALA A 149 -5.47 -5.65 2.93
N GLY A 150 -4.17 -5.51 2.74
CA GLY A 150 -3.32 -6.61 2.32
C GLY A 150 -2.21 -6.14 1.40
N VAL A 151 -1.35 -7.08 1.01
CA VAL A 151 -0.13 -6.79 0.24
C VAL A 151 -0.31 -6.89 -1.27
N ASP A 152 -1.39 -7.50 -1.76
CA ASP A 152 -1.70 -7.61 -3.19
C ASP A 152 -2.79 -6.59 -3.56
N TYR A 153 -2.35 -5.37 -3.84
CA TYR A 153 -3.27 -4.26 -4.13
C TYR A 153 -4.15 -4.50 -5.36
N GLU A 154 -3.69 -5.23 -6.35
CA GLU A 154 -4.51 -5.53 -7.52
C GLU A 154 -5.67 -6.44 -7.14
N LYS A 155 -5.40 -7.53 -6.44
CA LYS A 155 -6.46 -8.44 -5.98
C LYS A 155 -7.43 -7.74 -5.02
N ILE A 156 -6.92 -6.92 -4.10
CA ILE A 156 -7.75 -6.10 -3.20
C ILE A 156 -8.69 -5.21 -4.00
N LEU A 157 -8.15 -4.48 -4.98
CA LEU A 157 -8.93 -3.58 -5.81
C LEU A 157 -10.03 -4.34 -6.56
N ARG A 158 -9.70 -5.47 -7.21
CA ARG A 158 -10.68 -6.27 -7.95
C ARG A 158 -11.82 -6.80 -7.05
N GLN A 159 -11.52 -7.21 -5.83
CA GLN A 159 -12.55 -7.64 -4.88
C GLN A 159 -13.40 -6.45 -4.40
N ALA A 160 -12.79 -5.34 -4.03
CA ALA A 160 -13.50 -4.14 -3.60
C ALA A 160 -14.47 -3.62 -4.68
N GLU A 161 -14.09 -3.70 -5.96
CA GLU A 161 -14.93 -3.31 -7.10
C GLU A 161 -16.24 -4.08 -7.20
N THR A 162 -16.30 -5.30 -6.69
CA THR A 162 -17.54 -6.13 -6.72
C THR A 162 -18.57 -5.67 -5.69
N GLU A 163 -18.13 -5.05 -4.61
CA GLU A 163 -18.98 -4.65 -3.49
C GLU A 163 -19.27 -3.15 -3.44
N ALA A 164 -18.42 -2.34 -4.06
CA ALA A 164 -18.47 -0.89 -3.98
C ALA A 164 -19.16 -0.26 -5.20
N ASP A 165 -19.82 0.87 -4.96
CA ASP A 165 -20.13 1.86 -5.99
C ASP A 165 -19.02 2.91 -6.08
N ILE A 166 -18.38 3.21 -4.94
CA ILE A 166 -17.23 4.12 -4.81
C ILE A 166 -16.23 3.51 -3.83
N ILE A 167 -14.96 3.55 -4.21
CA ILE A 167 -13.85 3.09 -3.38
C ILE A 167 -13.16 4.29 -2.73
N LEU A 168 -12.94 4.23 -1.43
CA LEU A 168 -12.08 5.16 -0.71
C LEU A 168 -10.69 4.56 -0.55
N TRP A 169 -9.70 5.15 -1.19
CA TRP A 169 -8.32 4.78 -0.98
C TRP A 169 -7.77 5.59 0.20
N ASP A 170 -7.73 4.97 1.38
CA ASP A 170 -7.36 5.63 2.62
C ASP A 170 -5.92 5.30 3.00
N GLY A 171 -5.05 6.18 2.64
CA GLY A 171 -3.63 6.03 2.93
C GLY A 171 -2.78 5.85 1.70
N GLY A 172 -1.50 5.73 1.95
CA GLY A 172 -0.45 5.85 0.97
C GLY A 172 0.07 7.29 0.93
N ASN A 173 1.36 7.43 1.02
CA ASN A 173 2.07 8.69 0.77
C ASN A 173 2.60 8.66 -0.64
#